data_2e26828d38c87a21086929c6eb4b07d0
#
_entry.id   2e26828d38c87a21086929c6eb4b07d0
#
_cell.length_a   1.000
_cell.length_b   1.000
_cell.length_c   1.000
_cell.angle_alpha   90.00
_cell.angle_beta   90.00
_cell.angle_gamma   90.00
#
_symmetry.space_group_name_H-M   'P 1'
#
loop_
_entity.id
_entity.type
_entity.pdbx_description
1 polymer ?
#
loop_
_entity_poly.entity_id
_entity_poly.type
_entity_poly.pdbx_seq_one_letter_code
_entity_poly.pdbx_strand_id
1 'polypeptide(L)'
;YKDITSKGAISELMGFKDTVLSLYLKRVEHLKARIGFTEKAIMSDFMNIPMFRTIYSMVGAGILTSAYLTSLIVDIERFSSKKSFSASFGLTPKLRDSGGSEPECGITRRGDALARRLIYQMTFVHIHFEKDSFVTKKYHRLKARGKKHNEVLVACSNSLLHILYIMLFEDRGYISDPDVLKESRNKAEMLVESEDDVTVMDPLEDD
;
A
#
# COMPACT_ATOMS: atom_id res chain seq x y z
N TYR A 1 8.82 15.97 -8.95
CA TYR A 1 7.38 15.76 -8.65
C TYR A 1 7.02 16.01 -7.18
N LYS A 2 7.96 15.88 -6.23
CA LYS A 2 7.70 16.11 -4.79
C LYS A 2 7.52 17.60 -4.46
N ASP A 3 8.20 18.48 -5.15
CA ASP A 3 8.26 19.89 -4.77
C ASP A 3 7.07 20.73 -5.23
N ILE A 4 6.38 20.30 -6.29
CA ILE A 4 5.21 21.03 -6.83
C ILE A 4 3.95 20.90 -5.95
N THR A 5 3.93 19.92 -5.03
CA THR A 5 2.76 19.67 -4.17
C THR A 5 2.90 20.19 -2.74
N SER A 6 4.02 20.78 -2.39
CA SER A 6 4.18 21.44 -1.09
C SER A 6 3.40 22.78 -1.03
N LYS A 7 2.86 23.13 0.16
CA LYS A 7 2.12 24.40 0.35
C LYS A 7 2.95 25.61 -0.11
N GLY A 8 4.26 25.59 0.10
CA GLY A 8 5.18 26.67 -0.34
C GLY A 8 5.27 26.78 -1.85
N ALA A 9 5.49 25.67 -2.56
CA ALA A 9 5.56 25.67 -4.03
C ALA A 9 4.22 26.05 -4.68
N ILE A 10 3.09 25.64 -4.09
CA ILE A 10 1.76 26.05 -4.54
C ILE A 10 1.55 27.56 -4.35
N SER A 11 1.98 28.12 -3.23
CA SER A 11 1.89 29.56 -2.96
C SER A 11 2.73 30.39 -3.93
N GLU A 12 3.95 29.96 -4.24
CA GLU A 12 4.79 30.63 -5.25
C GLU A 12 4.18 30.55 -6.66
N LEU A 13 3.65 29.40 -7.05
CA LEU A 13 2.98 29.20 -8.34
C LEU A 13 1.66 29.99 -8.46
N MET A 14 0.95 30.20 -7.36
CA MET A 14 -0.24 31.07 -7.33
C MET A 14 0.08 32.56 -7.56
N GLY A 15 1.33 32.96 -7.35
CA GLY A 15 1.81 34.30 -7.73
C GLY A 15 1.91 34.51 -9.24
N PHE A 16 1.93 33.45 -10.05
CA PHE A 16 1.84 33.57 -11.50
C PHE A 16 0.39 33.89 -11.91
N LYS A 17 0.20 35.00 -12.65
CA LYS A 17 -1.11 35.46 -13.14
C LYS A 17 -1.70 34.58 -14.27
N ASP A 18 -1.30 33.32 -14.36
CA ASP A 18 -1.83 32.41 -15.35
C ASP A 18 -3.12 31.74 -14.83
N THR A 19 -4.24 32.17 -15.35
CA THR A 19 -5.59 31.68 -14.97
C THR A 19 -5.71 30.15 -15.12
N VAL A 20 -5.09 29.58 -16.14
CA VAL A 20 -5.14 28.13 -16.40
C VAL A 20 -4.41 27.37 -15.31
N LEU A 21 -3.19 27.81 -14.97
CA LEU A 21 -2.39 27.19 -13.92
C LEU A 21 -3.11 27.26 -12.56
N SER A 22 -3.69 28.42 -12.24
CA SER A 22 -4.44 28.60 -10.99
C SER A 22 -5.65 27.66 -10.89
N LEU A 23 -6.37 27.41 -12.00
CA LEU A 23 -7.47 26.44 -12.05
C LEU A 23 -6.99 25.00 -11.80
N TYR A 24 -5.86 24.60 -12.41
CA TYR A 24 -5.28 23.28 -12.16
C TYR A 24 -4.83 23.12 -10.70
N LEU A 25 -4.22 24.13 -10.11
CA LEU A 25 -3.81 24.11 -8.71
C LEU A 25 -5.01 23.98 -7.76
N LYS A 26 -6.05 24.76 -7.95
CA LYS A 26 -7.31 24.62 -7.20
C LYS A 26 -7.91 23.21 -7.35
N ARG A 27 -7.87 22.66 -8.57
CA ARG A 27 -8.36 21.29 -8.81
C ARG A 27 -7.54 20.24 -8.04
N VAL A 28 -6.22 20.42 -7.99
CA VAL A 28 -5.33 19.52 -7.21
C VAL A 28 -5.64 19.60 -5.72
N GLU A 29 -5.82 20.82 -5.17
CA GLU A 29 -6.19 21.02 -3.77
C GLU A 29 -7.53 20.37 -3.44
N HIS A 30 -8.56 20.62 -4.27
CA HIS A 30 -9.88 20.02 -4.11
C HIS A 30 -9.81 18.48 -4.13
N LEU A 31 -9.04 17.90 -5.06
CA LEU A 31 -8.86 16.43 -5.12
C LEU A 31 -8.13 15.88 -3.90
N LYS A 32 -7.13 16.59 -3.37
CA LYS A 32 -6.44 16.22 -2.13
C LYS A 32 -7.39 16.21 -0.94
N ALA A 33 -8.20 17.26 -0.78
CA ALA A 33 -9.19 17.34 0.29
C ALA A 33 -10.20 16.17 0.21
N ARG A 34 -10.68 15.87 -1.00
CA ARG A 34 -11.58 14.72 -1.21
C ARG A 34 -10.94 13.38 -0.89
N ILE A 35 -9.66 13.19 -1.23
CA ILE A 35 -8.92 11.98 -0.88
C ILE A 35 -8.85 11.86 0.65
N GLY A 36 -8.43 12.92 1.36
CA GLY A 36 -8.33 12.90 2.82
C GLY A 36 -9.68 12.61 3.49
N PHE A 37 -10.76 13.25 3.01
CA PHE A 37 -12.11 12.94 3.49
C PHE A 37 -12.49 11.47 3.29
N THR A 38 -12.23 10.91 2.11
CA THR A 38 -12.52 9.50 1.82
C THR A 38 -11.68 8.56 2.69
N GLU A 39 -10.41 8.87 2.93
CA GLU A 39 -9.54 8.08 3.81
C GLU A 39 -10.03 8.11 5.26
N LYS A 40 -10.47 9.27 5.77
CA LYS A 40 -11.10 9.38 7.10
C LYS A 40 -12.38 8.53 7.21
N ALA A 41 -13.24 8.55 6.20
CA ALA A 41 -14.45 7.73 6.17
C ALA A 41 -14.11 6.23 6.15
N ILE A 42 -13.17 5.79 5.31
CA ILE A 42 -12.70 4.41 5.27
C ILE A 42 -12.14 4.00 6.65
N MET A 43 -11.33 4.85 7.27
CA MET A 43 -10.76 4.56 8.58
C MET A 43 -11.87 4.37 9.64
N SER A 44 -12.86 5.27 9.66
CA SER A 44 -14.00 5.17 10.58
C SER A 44 -14.76 3.86 10.42
N ASP A 45 -15.04 3.47 9.17
CA ASP A 45 -15.85 2.28 8.87
C ASP A 45 -15.09 0.97 9.13
N PHE A 46 -13.79 0.94 8.82
CA PHE A 46 -12.98 -0.28 8.84
C PHE A 46 -12.23 -0.51 10.15
N MET A 47 -12.05 0.51 11.01
CA MET A 47 -11.25 0.37 12.24
C MET A 47 -11.83 -0.67 13.22
N ASN A 48 -13.12 -0.95 13.17
CA ASN A 48 -13.78 -1.97 14.00
C ASN A 48 -13.57 -3.40 13.48
N ILE A 49 -13.02 -3.57 12.26
CA ILE A 49 -12.79 -4.87 11.65
C ILE A 49 -11.40 -5.38 12.10
N PRO A 50 -11.29 -6.51 12.82
CA PRO A 50 -10.00 -7.03 13.28
C PRO A 50 -9.01 -7.25 12.13
N MET A 51 -9.44 -7.86 11.03
CA MET A 51 -8.63 -8.09 9.84
C MET A 51 -8.02 -6.80 9.29
N PHE A 52 -8.81 -5.70 9.23
CA PHE A 52 -8.29 -4.40 8.79
C PHE A 52 -7.16 -3.92 9.70
N ARG A 53 -7.35 -3.97 11.02
CA ARG A 53 -6.33 -3.54 12.00
C ARG A 53 -5.06 -4.36 11.86
N THR A 54 -5.18 -5.67 11.67
CA THR A 54 -4.04 -6.55 11.46
C THR A 54 -3.27 -6.19 10.19
N ILE A 55 -3.95 -5.98 9.06
CA ILE A 55 -3.30 -5.55 7.80
C ILE A 55 -2.68 -4.16 7.96
N TYR A 56 -3.41 -3.21 8.55
CA TYR A 56 -2.96 -1.84 8.74
C TYR A 56 -1.77 -1.70 9.71
N SER A 57 -1.58 -2.67 10.62
CA SER A 57 -0.40 -2.71 11.49
C SER A 57 0.90 -3.01 10.73
N MET A 58 0.82 -3.54 9.51
CA MET A 58 1.99 -3.91 8.72
C MET A 58 2.63 -2.68 8.08
N VAL A 59 3.95 -2.54 8.24
CA VAL A 59 4.70 -1.44 7.61
C VAL A 59 4.55 -1.47 6.09
N GLY A 60 4.12 -0.37 5.53
CA GLY A 60 3.82 -0.22 4.11
C GLY A 60 2.35 -0.44 3.72
N ALA A 61 1.52 -0.93 4.63
CA ALA A 61 0.07 -1.03 4.42
C ALA A 61 -0.61 0.29 4.80
N GLY A 62 -0.97 1.10 3.81
CA GLY A 62 -1.78 2.30 3.99
C GLY A 62 -3.27 1.98 4.13
N ILE A 63 -4.07 2.99 4.48
CA ILE A 63 -5.54 2.89 4.69
C ILE A 63 -6.22 2.19 3.50
N LEU A 64 -5.99 2.69 2.29
CA LEU A 64 -6.58 2.15 1.06
C LEU A 64 -6.18 0.69 0.82
N THR A 65 -4.90 0.36 1.00
CA THR A 65 -4.40 -1.01 0.83
C THR A 65 -5.05 -1.95 1.83
N SER A 66 -5.13 -1.54 3.10
CA SER A 66 -5.72 -2.34 4.17
C SER A 66 -7.22 -2.57 3.96
N ALA A 67 -7.97 -1.53 3.62
CA ALA A 67 -9.40 -1.65 3.33
C ALA A 67 -9.67 -2.53 2.11
N TYR A 68 -8.90 -2.31 1.03
CA TYR A 68 -9.06 -3.10 -0.20
C TYR A 68 -8.73 -4.59 0.02
N LEU A 69 -7.64 -4.89 0.69
CA LEU A 69 -7.29 -6.28 1.01
C LEU A 69 -8.30 -6.92 1.95
N THR A 70 -8.80 -6.19 2.97
CA THR A 70 -9.85 -6.66 3.86
C THR A 70 -11.12 -7.04 3.09
N SER A 71 -11.57 -6.17 2.17
CA SER A 71 -12.76 -6.42 1.37
C SER A 71 -12.60 -7.57 0.37
N LEU A 72 -11.38 -7.84 -0.08
CA LEU A 72 -11.09 -8.93 -1.02
C LEU A 72 -10.88 -10.28 -0.31
N ILE A 73 -10.26 -10.27 0.86
CA ILE A 73 -10.01 -11.49 1.66
C ILE A 73 -11.31 -12.01 2.27
N VAL A 74 -12.12 -11.13 2.82
CA VAL A 74 -13.41 -11.39 3.50
C VAL A 74 -13.25 -12.33 4.71
N ASP A 75 -12.68 -13.52 4.50
CA ASP A 75 -12.41 -14.53 5.50
C ASP A 75 -11.11 -15.26 5.19
N ILE A 76 -10.23 -15.37 6.17
CA ILE A 76 -8.94 -16.04 6.03
C ILE A 76 -9.08 -17.56 6.03
N GLU A 77 -10.10 -18.12 6.67
CA GLU A 77 -10.31 -19.56 6.77
C GLU A 77 -10.67 -20.21 5.43
N ARG A 78 -11.16 -19.43 4.46
CA ARG A 78 -11.40 -19.91 3.09
C ARG A 78 -10.13 -20.37 2.35
N PHE A 79 -8.95 -20.01 2.86
CA PHE A 79 -7.67 -20.40 2.26
C PHE A 79 -7.06 -21.55 3.03
N SER A 80 -6.89 -22.70 2.38
CA SER A 80 -6.33 -23.92 2.99
C SER A 80 -4.86 -23.77 3.40
N SER A 81 -4.14 -22.79 2.90
CA SER A 81 -2.72 -22.57 3.21
C SER A 81 -2.23 -21.20 2.74
N LYS A 82 -1.09 -20.76 3.29
CA LYS A 82 -0.37 -19.56 2.82
C LYS A 82 -0.04 -19.59 1.32
N LYS A 83 0.17 -20.78 0.75
CA LYS A 83 0.40 -20.94 -0.70
C LYS A 83 -0.87 -20.68 -1.49
N SER A 84 -2.02 -21.21 -1.04
CA SER A 84 -3.33 -20.95 -1.63
C SER A 84 -3.67 -19.47 -1.54
N PHE A 85 -3.42 -18.85 -0.39
CA PHE A 85 -3.61 -17.41 -0.18
C PHE A 85 -2.79 -16.58 -1.17
N SER A 86 -1.49 -16.80 -1.30
CA SER A 86 -0.66 -16.05 -2.25
C SER A 86 -1.00 -16.34 -3.72
N ALA A 87 -1.46 -17.57 -4.02
CA ALA A 87 -1.90 -17.94 -5.35
C ALA A 87 -3.16 -17.18 -5.80
N SER A 88 -4.07 -16.86 -4.85
CA SER A 88 -5.29 -16.10 -5.15
C SER A 88 -4.99 -14.68 -5.64
N PHE A 89 -3.86 -14.10 -5.24
CA PHE A 89 -3.37 -12.82 -5.74
C PHE A 89 -2.52 -12.94 -7.02
N GLY A 90 -2.25 -14.17 -7.48
CA GLY A 90 -1.47 -14.42 -8.70
C GLY A 90 0.00 -14.04 -8.61
N LEU A 91 0.57 -14.04 -7.40
CA LEU A 91 1.98 -13.74 -7.12
C LEU A 91 2.87 -15.01 -7.07
N THR A 92 2.30 -16.18 -7.37
CA THR A 92 3.06 -17.42 -7.48
C THR A 92 3.78 -17.52 -8.82
N PRO A 93 5.00 -18.10 -8.86
CA PRO A 93 5.70 -18.36 -10.10
C PRO A 93 4.85 -19.26 -11.01
N LYS A 94 4.88 -19.01 -12.30
CA LYS A 94 4.37 -19.95 -13.29
C LYS A 94 5.30 -21.15 -13.32
N LEU A 95 4.81 -22.32 -12.92
CA LEU A 95 5.46 -23.58 -13.24
C LEU A 95 5.04 -23.92 -14.68
N ARG A 96 5.96 -23.83 -15.63
CA ARG A 96 5.78 -24.44 -16.95
C ARG A 96 6.30 -25.86 -16.88
N ASP A 97 5.38 -26.79 -16.85
CA ASP A 97 5.62 -28.18 -17.16
C ASP A 97 5.56 -28.32 -18.69
N SER A 98 6.72 -28.20 -19.34
CA SER A 98 6.92 -28.81 -20.67
C SER A 98 8.30 -28.46 -21.23
N GLY A 99 9.12 -29.48 -21.43
CA GLY A 99 10.10 -29.69 -22.49
C GLY A 99 10.94 -28.51 -22.97
N GLY A 100 12.17 -28.30 -22.44
CA GLY A 100 13.29 -27.87 -23.24
C GLY A 100 13.50 -26.39 -23.55
N SER A 101 12.68 -25.49 -23.08
CA SER A 101 12.91 -24.04 -23.23
C SER A 101 13.20 -23.40 -21.88
N GLU A 102 14.10 -22.41 -21.83
CA GLU A 102 14.37 -21.66 -20.61
C GLU A 102 13.08 -21.18 -19.95
N PRO A 103 12.94 -21.33 -18.61
CA PRO A 103 11.73 -20.95 -17.92
C PRO A 103 11.54 -19.44 -18.05
N GLU A 104 10.55 -19.00 -18.80
CA GLU A 104 10.06 -17.63 -18.71
C GLU A 104 9.64 -17.35 -17.28
N CYS A 105 10.49 -16.66 -16.52
CA CYS A 105 10.23 -16.23 -15.16
C CYS A 105 9.07 -15.23 -15.14
N GLY A 106 7.86 -15.72 -14.97
CA GLY A 106 6.65 -14.91 -14.84
C GLY A 106 5.80 -15.35 -13.66
N ILE A 107 4.92 -14.46 -13.22
CA ILE A 107 3.85 -14.78 -12.25
C ILE A 107 2.60 -15.23 -12.99
N THR A 108 1.73 -15.99 -12.32
CA THR A 108 0.50 -16.50 -12.92
C THR A 108 -0.46 -15.40 -13.36
N ARG A 109 -0.40 -14.20 -12.75
CA ARG A 109 -1.28 -13.05 -12.98
C ARG A 109 -2.78 -13.37 -12.82
N ARG A 110 -3.13 -14.53 -12.27
CA ARG A 110 -4.49 -14.87 -11.90
C ARG A 110 -4.89 -14.05 -10.66
N GLY A 111 -6.17 -13.68 -10.58
CA GLY A 111 -6.68 -12.86 -9.47
C GLY A 111 -6.63 -11.36 -9.76
N ASP A 112 -6.89 -10.56 -8.75
CA ASP A 112 -7.11 -9.13 -8.85
C ASP A 112 -5.82 -8.34 -9.15
N ALA A 113 -5.86 -7.51 -10.19
CA ALA A 113 -4.70 -6.74 -10.65
C ALA A 113 -4.37 -5.56 -9.72
N LEU A 114 -5.40 -4.95 -9.11
CA LEU A 114 -5.22 -3.84 -8.19
C LEU A 114 -4.61 -4.33 -6.88
N ALA A 115 -5.09 -5.47 -6.35
CA ALA A 115 -4.50 -6.09 -5.18
C ALA A 115 -3.01 -6.38 -5.38
N ARG A 116 -2.62 -6.95 -6.53
CA ARG A 116 -1.20 -7.20 -6.85
C ARG A 116 -0.38 -5.91 -6.84
N ARG A 117 -0.91 -4.83 -7.43
CA ARG A 117 -0.24 -3.53 -7.45
C ARG A 117 -0.06 -2.98 -6.04
N LEU A 118 -1.11 -3.04 -5.21
CA LEU A 118 -1.07 -2.56 -3.84
C LEU A 118 -0.09 -3.38 -2.99
N ILE A 119 -0.09 -4.71 -3.12
CA ILE A 119 0.86 -5.58 -2.43
C ILE A 119 2.30 -5.30 -2.88
N TYR A 120 2.54 -5.06 -4.16
CA TYR A 120 3.85 -4.68 -4.67
C TYR A 120 4.33 -3.35 -4.06
N GLN A 121 3.47 -2.33 -4.03
CA GLN A 121 3.76 -1.03 -3.41
C GLN A 121 4.01 -1.18 -1.90
N MET A 122 3.16 -1.93 -1.20
CA MET A 122 3.33 -2.23 0.21
C MET A 122 4.68 -2.90 0.49
N THR A 123 5.07 -3.88 -0.33
CA THR A 123 6.36 -4.57 -0.22
C THR A 123 7.54 -3.61 -0.44
N PHE A 124 7.44 -2.73 -1.43
CA PHE A 124 8.46 -1.73 -1.71
C PHE A 124 8.68 -0.80 -0.51
N VAL A 125 7.60 -0.28 0.06
CA VAL A 125 7.63 0.56 1.26
C VAL A 125 8.18 -0.22 2.46
N HIS A 126 7.71 -1.46 2.67
CA HIS A 126 8.17 -2.33 3.75
C HIS A 126 9.70 -2.51 3.73
N ILE A 127 10.28 -2.84 2.57
CA ILE A 127 11.73 -3.01 2.41
C ILE A 127 12.49 -1.70 2.69
N HIS A 128 11.88 -0.56 2.37
CA HIS A 128 12.52 0.74 2.56
C HIS A 128 12.58 1.14 4.04
N PHE A 129 11.52 0.91 4.80
CA PHE A 129 11.40 1.35 6.19
C PHE A 129 11.78 0.26 7.21
N GLU A 130 11.47 -1.00 6.96
CA GLU A 130 11.71 -2.11 7.88
C GLU A 130 13.02 -2.83 7.54
N LYS A 131 14.15 -2.25 7.96
CA LYS A 131 15.51 -2.72 7.56
C LYS A 131 15.84 -4.12 8.04
N ASP A 132 15.39 -4.49 9.23
CA ASP A 132 15.74 -5.77 9.90
C ASP A 132 14.78 -6.91 9.62
N SER A 133 13.71 -6.65 8.86
CA SER A 133 12.71 -7.67 8.55
C SER A 133 13.30 -8.82 7.72
N PHE A 134 12.69 -10.00 7.88
CA PHE A 134 13.00 -11.16 7.04
C PHE A 134 12.84 -10.84 5.53
N VAL A 135 11.84 -10.04 5.16
CA VAL A 135 11.56 -9.67 3.78
C VAL A 135 12.68 -8.81 3.22
N THR A 136 13.17 -7.83 3.98
CA THR A 136 14.28 -6.95 3.60
C THR A 136 15.61 -7.73 3.49
N LYS A 137 15.89 -8.59 4.45
CA LYS A 137 17.06 -9.49 4.37
C LYS A 137 17.00 -10.40 3.13
N LYS A 138 15.81 -10.92 2.81
CA LYS A 138 15.59 -11.70 1.59
C LYS A 138 15.83 -10.86 0.34
N TYR A 139 15.36 -9.59 0.31
CA TYR A 139 15.58 -8.68 -0.80
C TYR A 139 17.08 -8.50 -1.08
N HIS A 140 17.87 -8.13 -0.08
CA HIS A 140 19.31 -7.92 -0.24
C HIS A 140 20.04 -9.19 -0.69
N ARG A 141 19.69 -10.36 -0.11
CA ARG A 141 20.26 -11.65 -0.51
C ARG A 141 20.00 -11.99 -1.98
N LEU A 142 18.79 -11.72 -2.48
CA LEU A 142 18.45 -11.98 -3.88
C LEU A 142 19.08 -10.98 -4.83
N LYS A 143 19.21 -9.71 -4.43
CA LYS A 143 19.94 -8.68 -5.18
C LYS A 143 21.42 -9.01 -5.31
N ALA A 144 22.05 -9.47 -4.23
CA ALA A 144 23.45 -9.91 -4.24
C ALA A 144 23.70 -11.10 -5.18
N ARG A 145 22.66 -11.90 -5.46
CA ARG A 145 22.71 -13.00 -6.47
C ARG A 145 22.48 -12.52 -7.91
N GLY A 146 22.47 -11.21 -8.18
CA GLY A 146 22.32 -10.64 -9.51
C GLY A 146 20.89 -10.64 -10.08
N LYS A 147 19.86 -10.96 -9.28
CA LYS A 147 18.47 -10.96 -9.77
C LYS A 147 17.98 -9.54 -10.04
N LYS A 148 17.13 -9.41 -11.07
CA LYS A 148 16.51 -8.14 -11.46
C LYS A 148 15.62 -7.61 -10.33
N HIS A 149 15.55 -6.28 -10.17
CA HIS A 149 14.81 -5.61 -9.09
C HIS A 149 13.34 -6.07 -9.01
N ASN A 150 12.64 -6.08 -10.13
CA ASN A 150 11.22 -6.46 -10.17
C ASN A 150 10.99 -7.93 -9.81
N GLU A 151 11.87 -8.83 -10.22
CA GLU A 151 11.80 -10.25 -9.83
C GLU A 151 11.98 -10.44 -8.33
N VAL A 152 12.93 -9.68 -7.76
CA VAL A 152 13.18 -9.71 -6.32
C VAL A 152 12.00 -9.17 -5.53
N LEU A 153 11.41 -8.04 -5.98
CA LEU A 153 10.22 -7.47 -5.34
C LEU A 153 9.03 -8.43 -5.38
N VAL A 154 8.77 -9.09 -6.50
CA VAL A 154 7.70 -10.11 -6.59
C VAL A 154 7.95 -11.27 -5.63
N ALA A 155 9.19 -11.76 -5.54
CA ALA A 155 9.55 -12.83 -4.60
C ALA A 155 9.42 -12.39 -3.13
N CYS A 156 9.68 -11.11 -2.83
CA CYS A 156 9.46 -10.50 -1.52
C CYS A 156 7.98 -10.30 -1.22
N SER A 157 7.19 -9.86 -2.19
CA SER A 157 5.73 -9.71 -2.08
C SER A 157 5.05 -11.04 -1.71
N ASN A 158 5.48 -12.13 -2.33
CA ASN A 158 4.99 -13.47 -1.97
C ASN A 158 5.34 -13.83 -0.51
N SER A 159 6.53 -13.48 -0.04
CA SER A 159 6.91 -13.73 1.36
C SER A 159 6.13 -12.84 2.33
N LEU A 160 5.88 -11.59 1.97
CA LEU A 160 5.07 -10.66 2.75
C LEU A 160 3.62 -11.18 2.89
N LEU A 161 3.04 -11.72 1.81
CA LEU A 161 1.73 -12.38 1.87
C LEU A 161 1.72 -13.62 2.78
N HIS A 162 2.81 -14.40 2.81
CA HIS A 162 2.90 -15.53 3.73
C HIS A 162 2.93 -15.08 5.21
N ILE A 163 3.59 -13.97 5.51
CA ILE A 163 3.59 -13.37 6.84
C ILE A 163 2.18 -12.85 7.15
N LEU A 164 1.57 -12.13 6.23
CA LEU A 164 0.21 -11.61 6.38
C LEU A 164 -0.81 -12.72 6.64
N TYR A 165 -0.71 -13.84 5.92
CA TYR A 165 -1.57 -15.01 6.16
C TYR A 165 -1.46 -15.52 7.61
N ILE A 166 -0.24 -15.66 8.13
CA ILE A 166 -0.01 -16.12 9.50
C ILE A 166 -0.58 -15.12 10.50
N MET A 167 -0.36 -13.81 10.29
CA MET A 167 -0.88 -12.77 11.15
C MET A 167 -2.41 -12.78 11.22
N LEU A 168 -3.07 -12.93 10.08
CA LEU A 168 -4.53 -12.99 9.98
C LEU A 168 -5.09 -14.27 10.60
N PHE A 169 -4.40 -15.40 10.41
CA PHE A 169 -4.82 -16.68 10.97
C PHE A 169 -4.66 -16.75 12.50
N GLU A 170 -3.64 -16.08 13.03
CA GLU A 170 -3.37 -16.00 14.48
C GLU A 170 -4.02 -14.76 15.13
N ASP A 171 -4.75 -13.95 14.37
CA ASP A 171 -5.39 -12.68 14.79
C ASP A 171 -4.42 -11.78 15.60
N ARG A 172 -3.20 -11.60 15.07
CA ARG A 172 -2.17 -10.78 15.70
C ARG A 172 -1.69 -9.66 14.78
N GLY A 173 -1.38 -8.50 15.39
CA GLY A 173 -0.73 -7.40 14.69
C GLY A 173 0.71 -7.71 14.28
N TYR A 174 1.22 -6.95 13.32
CA TYR A 174 2.63 -7.01 12.93
C TYR A 174 3.52 -6.50 14.06
N ILE A 175 4.51 -7.29 14.45
CA ILE A 175 5.51 -6.90 15.43
C ILE A 175 6.65 -6.26 14.65
N SER A 176 6.62 -4.93 14.56
CA SER A 176 7.69 -4.10 14.04
C SER A 176 8.43 -3.42 15.18
N ASP A 177 9.58 -2.83 14.87
CA ASP A 177 10.21 -1.89 15.80
C ASP A 177 9.20 -0.79 16.16
N PRO A 178 8.93 -0.56 17.47
CA PRO A 178 7.97 0.44 17.91
C PRO A 178 8.21 1.84 17.36
N ASP A 179 9.47 2.20 17.10
CA ASP A 179 9.85 3.51 16.61
C ASP A 179 9.51 3.66 15.12
N VAL A 180 9.73 2.62 14.31
CA VAL A 180 9.33 2.60 12.89
C VAL A 180 7.81 2.69 12.73
N LEU A 181 7.05 2.01 13.60
CA LEU A 181 5.59 2.10 13.61
C LEU A 181 5.11 3.49 14.02
N LYS A 182 5.74 4.11 15.01
CA LYS A 182 5.43 5.50 15.43
C LYS A 182 5.71 6.48 14.31
N GLU A 183 6.87 6.38 13.66
CA GLU A 183 7.24 7.28 12.56
C GLU A 183 6.27 7.17 11.37
N SER A 184 5.89 5.95 10.99
CA SER A 184 4.92 5.74 9.92
C SER A 184 3.51 6.24 10.29
N ARG A 185 3.10 6.11 11.56
CA ARG A 185 1.82 6.61 12.07
C ARG A 185 1.82 8.12 12.25
N ASN A 186 2.86 8.69 12.86
CA ASN A 186 3.00 10.15 13.02
C ASN A 186 2.95 10.86 11.66
N LYS A 187 3.54 10.28 10.63
CA LYS A 187 3.46 10.84 9.28
C LYS A 187 2.04 10.74 8.69
N ALA A 188 1.29 9.69 9.01
CA ALA A 188 -0.12 9.58 8.65
C ALA A 188 -1.00 10.55 9.48
N GLU A 189 -0.74 10.70 10.78
CA GLU A 189 -1.42 11.63 11.67
C GLU A 189 -1.11 13.09 11.33
N MET A 190 0.14 13.44 11.05
CA MET A 190 0.51 14.78 10.57
C MET A 190 -0.16 15.17 9.25
N LEU A 191 -0.43 14.20 8.39
CA LEU A 191 -1.21 14.40 7.17
C LEU A 191 -2.70 14.64 7.49
N VAL A 192 -3.22 14.09 8.59
CA VAL A 192 -4.61 14.29 9.05
C VAL A 192 -4.76 15.62 9.81
N GLU A 193 -3.84 15.94 10.72
CA GLU A 193 -3.91 17.18 11.55
C GLU A 193 -3.65 18.46 10.74
N SER A 194 -2.85 18.39 9.66
CA SER A 194 -2.65 19.55 8.79
C SER A 194 -3.88 19.95 7.98
N GLU A 195 -4.96 19.18 8.03
CA GLU A 195 -6.21 19.41 7.29
C GLU A 195 -7.36 19.90 8.17
N ASP A 196 -7.25 19.90 9.50
CA ASP A 196 -8.30 20.42 10.40
C ASP A 196 -8.48 21.94 10.34
N ASP A 197 -7.57 22.68 9.67
CA ASP A 197 -7.67 24.13 9.38
C ASP A 197 -8.43 24.45 8.10
N VAL A 198 -8.90 23.47 7.35
CA VAL A 198 -9.74 23.71 6.17
C VAL A 198 -11.21 23.54 6.57
N THR A 199 -11.88 24.67 6.75
CA THR A 199 -13.35 24.76 6.93
C THR A 199 -14.06 23.82 5.98
N VAL A 200 -14.80 22.86 6.53
CA VAL A 200 -15.61 21.90 5.78
C VAL A 200 -16.62 22.65 4.95
N MET A 201 -16.34 22.86 3.68
CA MET A 201 -17.35 23.20 2.69
C MET A 201 -18.09 21.92 2.33
N ASP A 202 -19.38 21.89 2.60
CA ASP A 202 -20.29 20.80 2.27
C ASP A 202 -20.24 20.53 0.75
N PRO A 203 -19.90 19.31 0.27
CA PRO A 203 -19.72 19.04 -1.14
C PRO A 203 -21.03 18.78 -1.91
N LEU A 204 -22.19 19.01 -1.29
CA LEU A 204 -23.50 18.65 -1.86
C LEU A 204 -24.37 19.85 -2.28
N GLU A 205 -23.87 21.09 -2.25
CA GLU A 205 -24.57 22.25 -2.82
C GLU A 205 -23.87 22.71 -4.10
N ASP A 206 -24.06 21.97 -5.19
CA ASP A 206 -23.97 22.47 -6.55
C ASP A 206 -25.08 21.84 -7.39
N ASP A 207 -26.12 22.62 -7.67
CA ASP A 207 -27.16 22.41 -8.69
C ASP A 207 -26.59 22.33 -10.12
#